data_317b5dbe078bb3a07fad6017eb363bc1
#
_entry.id   317b5dbe078bb3a07fad6017eb363bc1
#
_cell.length_a   1.000
_cell.length_b   1.000
_cell.length_c   1.000
_cell.angle_alpha   90.00
_cell.angle_beta   90.00
_cell.angle_gamma   90.00
#
_symmetry.space_group_name_H-M   'P 1'
#
loop_
_entity.id
_entity.type
_entity.pdbx_description
1 polymer ?
#
loop_
_entity_poly.entity_id
_entity_poly.type
_entity_poly.pdbx_seq_one_letter_code
_entity_poly.pdbx_strand_id
1 'polypeptide(L)'
;MVNKEFDIVVFGATSFVGKILCNYLANEYTEPNLTWAMAARSKGKLNELKASLGGKAAAIPLIIADSSDEQTLQSMCEKTELVISTVGPYALYGELLVKTCCQLGTDYCDLTGEPQWIRRMINRYEGDAKRSGARIVNCCGFDSIPSDLGVKFLQDHALRQFGSYCDAVKLRVKTLR
;
A
#
# COMPACT_ATOMS: atom_id res chain seq x y z
N MET A 1 -16.92 11.75 -12.22
CA MET A 1 -15.77 10.96 -11.72
C MET A 1 -14.93 10.62 -12.94
N VAL A 2 -13.66 10.94 -12.93
CA VAL A 2 -12.72 10.49 -13.99
C VAL A 2 -12.55 8.99 -13.82
N ASN A 3 -12.82 8.21 -14.89
CA ASN A 3 -12.65 6.76 -14.83
C ASN A 3 -11.15 6.46 -14.74
N LYS A 4 -10.69 5.92 -13.62
CA LYS A 4 -9.30 5.54 -13.41
C LYS A 4 -8.96 4.29 -14.25
N GLU A 5 -7.72 4.20 -14.70
CA GLU A 5 -7.25 3.08 -15.55
C GLU A 5 -7.02 1.81 -14.72
N PHE A 6 -6.61 1.99 -13.44
CA PHE A 6 -6.27 0.90 -12.53
C PHE A 6 -6.99 1.03 -11.19
N ASP A 7 -7.42 -0.09 -10.64
CA ASP A 7 -7.85 -0.16 -9.25
C ASP A 7 -6.65 0.00 -8.31
N ILE A 8 -5.50 -0.61 -8.65
CA ILE A 8 -4.30 -0.61 -7.80
C ILE A 8 -3.04 -0.34 -8.63
N VAL A 9 -2.15 0.50 -8.10
CA VAL A 9 -0.75 0.57 -8.52
C VAL A 9 0.16 0.15 -7.36
N VAL A 10 1.00 -0.86 -7.59
CA VAL A 10 2.06 -1.25 -6.65
C VAL A 10 3.31 -0.40 -6.93
N PHE A 11 3.52 0.65 -6.12
CA PHE A 11 4.69 1.51 -6.22
C PHE A 11 5.85 0.97 -5.39
N GLY A 12 7.01 0.85 -6.01
CA GLY A 12 8.14 0.11 -5.46
C GLY A 12 8.08 -1.39 -5.76
N ALA A 13 7.42 -1.78 -6.83
CA ALA A 13 7.25 -3.18 -7.26
C ALA A 13 8.56 -3.99 -7.28
N THR A 14 9.70 -3.34 -7.53
CA THR A 14 11.02 -3.98 -7.58
C THR A 14 11.71 -4.10 -6.21
N SER A 15 11.11 -3.59 -5.12
CA SER A 15 11.59 -3.79 -3.75
C SER A 15 11.38 -5.25 -3.30
N PHE A 16 11.97 -5.63 -2.17
CA PHE A 16 11.77 -6.99 -1.63
C PHE A 16 10.29 -7.31 -1.41
N VAL A 17 9.58 -6.46 -0.66
CA VAL A 17 8.15 -6.65 -0.39
C VAL A 17 7.30 -6.45 -1.64
N GLY A 18 7.67 -5.47 -2.50
CA GLY A 18 6.98 -5.23 -3.76
C GLY A 18 6.97 -6.45 -4.68
N LYS A 19 8.08 -7.18 -4.77
CA LYS A 19 8.15 -8.44 -5.55
C LYS A 19 7.23 -9.51 -4.99
N ILE A 20 7.16 -9.67 -3.66
CA ILE A 20 6.26 -10.63 -3.01
C ILE A 20 4.80 -10.26 -3.29
N LEU A 21 4.44 -9.00 -3.14
CA LEU A 21 3.09 -8.51 -3.42
C LEU A 21 2.71 -8.69 -4.90
N CYS A 22 3.61 -8.34 -5.83
CA CYS A 22 3.38 -8.54 -7.26
C CYS A 22 3.21 -10.02 -7.61
N ASN A 23 3.99 -10.91 -6.99
CA ASN A 23 3.83 -12.35 -7.18
C ASN A 23 2.48 -12.83 -6.67
N TYR A 24 2.06 -12.40 -5.50
CA TYR A 24 0.74 -12.71 -4.95
C TYR A 24 -0.39 -12.26 -5.87
N LEU A 25 -0.37 -11.00 -6.31
CA LEU A 25 -1.40 -10.45 -7.21
C LEU A 25 -1.44 -11.15 -8.57
N ALA A 26 -0.27 -11.56 -9.11
CA ALA A 26 -0.19 -12.20 -10.41
C ALA A 26 -0.61 -13.67 -10.38
N ASN A 27 -0.29 -14.41 -9.32
CA ASN A 27 -0.34 -15.86 -9.31
C ASN A 27 -1.34 -16.47 -8.33
N GLU A 28 -1.63 -15.80 -7.22
CA GLU A 28 -2.42 -16.34 -6.11
C GLU A 28 -3.77 -15.62 -5.92
N TYR A 29 -3.83 -14.32 -6.26
CA TYR A 29 -5.07 -13.55 -6.15
C TYR A 29 -6.07 -13.98 -7.23
N THR A 30 -7.28 -14.34 -6.81
CA THR A 30 -8.27 -15.00 -7.70
C THR A 30 -9.50 -14.16 -8.03
N GLU A 31 -9.64 -12.97 -7.41
CA GLU A 31 -10.79 -12.11 -7.72
C GLU A 31 -10.73 -11.65 -9.19
N PRO A 32 -11.76 -11.98 -9.99
CA PRO A 32 -11.82 -11.52 -11.36
C PRO A 32 -12.03 -10.00 -11.40
N ASN A 33 -11.47 -9.36 -12.40
CA ASN A 33 -11.66 -7.93 -12.73
C ASN A 33 -10.78 -6.94 -11.95
N LEU A 34 -9.83 -7.37 -11.13
CA LEU A 34 -8.85 -6.44 -10.57
C LEU A 34 -7.90 -5.93 -11.67
N THR A 35 -7.95 -4.64 -11.93
CA THR A 35 -7.00 -3.95 -12.82
C THR A 35 -5.86 -3.38 -12.00
N TRP A 36 -4.61 -3.78 -12.31
CA TRP A 36 -3.47 -3.28 -11.55
C TRP A 36 -2.22 -3.12 -12.39
N ALA A 37 -1.26 -2.30 -11.91
CA ALA A 37 0.01 -2.05 -12.57
C ALA A 37 1.18 -2.11 -11.60
N MET A 38 2.35 -2.43 -12.13
CA MET A 38 3.63 -2.37 -11.41
C MET A 38 4.33 -1.03 -11.67
N ALA A 39 4.72 -0.32 -10.61
CA ALA A 39 5.41 0.95 -10.73
C ALA A 39 6.76 0.94 -10.01
N ALA A 40 7.79 1.47 -10.66
CA ALA A 40 9.12 1.73 -10.09
C ALA A 40 9.93 2.67 -11.00
N ARG A 41 11.05 3.18 -10.50
CA ARG A 41 11.92 4.10 -11.25
C ARG A 41 12.74 3.45 -12.37
N SER A 42 12.99 2.13 -12.31
CA SER A 42 13.83 1.42 -13.27
C SER A 42 12.99 0.53 -14.18
N LYS A 43 12.88 0.91 -15.46
CA LYS A 43 12.21 0.12 -16.50
C LYS A 43 12.85 -1.27 -16.66
N GLY A 44 14.18 -1.36 -16.61
CA GLY A 44 14.91 -2.63 -16.72
C GLY A 44 14.50 -3.62 -15.62
N LYS A 45 14.55 -3.17 -14.34
CA LYS A 45 14.15 -4.00 -13.19
C LYS A 45 12.67 -4.38 -13.20
N LEU A 46 11.80 -3.51 -13.71
CA LEU A 46 10.37 -3.84 -13.89
C LEU A 46 10.18 -4.94 -14.94
N ASN A 47 10.89 -4.86 -16.06
CA ASN A 47 10.85 -5.90 -17.08
C ASN A 47 11.39 -7.25 -16.56
N GLU A 48 12.49 -7.24 -15.80
CA GLU A 48 13.04 -8.43 -15.14
C GLU A 48 12.02 -9.04 -14.17
N LEU A 49 11.40 -8.22 -13.33
CA LEU A 49 10.35 -8.67 -12.41
C LEU A 49 9.19 -9.29 -13.20
N LYS A 50 8.67 -8.58 -14.20
CA LYS A 50 7.57 -9.06 -15.03
C LYS A 50 7.88 -10.41 -15.69
N ALA A 51 9.08 -10.59 -16.21
CA ALA A 51 9.53 -11.85 -16.78
C ALA A 51 9.59 -12.98 -15.73
N SER A 52 10.02 -12.68 -14.50
CA SER A 52 10.12 -13.64 -13.40
C SER A 52 8.77 -14.12 -12.85
N LEU A 53 7.71 -13.35 -13.05
CA LEU A 53 6.34 -13.68 -12.59
C LEU A 53 5.60 -14.65 -13.53
N GLY A 54 6.18 -14.94 -14.70
CA GLY A 54 5.62 -15.88 -15.67
C GLY A 54 4.54 -15.31 -16.58
N GLY A 55 3.88 -16.19 -17.35
CA GLY A 55 2.97 -15.79 -18.42
C GLY A 55 1.75 -14.98 -17.98
N LYS A 56 1.25 -15.19 -16.76
CA LYS A 56 0.12 -14.41 -16.22
C LYS A 56 0.45 -12.92 -16.07
N ALA A 57 1.72 -12.59 -15.82
CA ALA A 57 2.15 -11.20 -15.70
C ALA A 57 2.38 -10.49 -17.04
N ALA A 58 2.32 -11.20 -18.18
CA ALA A 58 2.61 -10.63 -19.49
C ALA A 58 1.72 -9.43 -19.86
N ALA A 59 0.48 -9.42 -19.41
CA ALA A 59 -0.48 -8.34 -19.66
C ALA A 59 -0.40 -7.18 -18.64
N ILE A 60 0.33 -7.35 -17.50
CA ILE A 60 0.36 -6.35 -16.43
C ILE A 60 1.13 -5.11 -16.90
N PRO A 61 0.52 -3.91 -16.87
CA PRO A 61 1.17 -2.66 -17.26
C PRO A 61 2.33 -2.28 -16.35
N LEU A 62 3.29 -1.53 -16.91
CA LEU A 62 4.44 -0.99 -16.21
C LEU A 62 4.38 0.53 -16.22
N ILE A 63 4.53 1.16 -15.07
CA ILE A 63 4.58 2.60 -14.89
C ILE A 63 5.97 3.00 -14.38
N ILE A 64 6.58 3.98 -15.02
CA ILE A 64 7.85 4.53 -14.55
C ILE A 64 7.52 5.73 -13.67
N ALA A 65 7.87 5.63 -12.39
CA ALA A 65 7.71 6.71 -11.41
C ALA A 65 8.86 6.70 -10.40
N ASP A 66 9.33 7.88 -10.05
CA ASP A 66 10.38 8.09 -9.05
C ASP A 66 9.81 8.86 -7.85
N SER A 67 10.15 8.43 -6.64
CA SER A 67 9.70 9.06 -5.38
C SER A 67 10.19 10.51 -5.21
N SER A 68 11.17 10.94 -5.98
CA SER A 68 11.72 12.30 -6.00
C SER A 68 11.20 13.17 -7.15
N ASP A 69 10.37 12.61 -8.03
CA ASP A 69 9.85 13.30 -9.22
C ASP A 69 8.32 13.46 -9.12
N GLU A 70 7.90 14.70 -8.78
CA GLU A 70 6.48 15.05 -8.58
C GLU A 70 5.65 14.80 -9.84
N GLN A 71 6.19 15.06 -11.03
CA GLN A 71 5.47 14.91 -12.28
C GLN A 71 5.15 13.43 -12.58
N THR A 72 6.11 12.54 -12.35
CA THR A 72 5.89 11.10 -12.56
C THR A 72 4.95 10.51 -11.51
N LEU A 73 5.02 10.97 -10.25
CA LEU A 73 4.08 10.57 -9.20
C LEU A 73 2.66 11.05 -9.51
N GLN A 74 2.50 12.31 -9.95
CA GLN A 74 1.20 12.85 -10.35
C GLN A 74 0.59 12.02 -11.48
N SER A 75 1.35 11.79 -12.56
CA SER A 75 0.90 10.99 -13.71
C SER A 75 0.50 9.55 -13.30
N MET A 76 1.18 8.96 -12.33
CA MET A 76 0.83 7.65 -11.78
C MET A 76 -0.46 7.70 -10.95
N CYS A 77 -0.58 8.67 -10.04
CA CYS A 77 -1.75 8.80 -9.16
C CYS A 77 -3.04 9.16 -9.92
N GLU A 78 -2.95 9.91 -11.02
CA GLU A 78 -4.08 10.23 -11.88
C GLU A 78 -4.72 8.97 -12.54
N LYS A 79 -3.95 7.90 -12.67
CA LYS A 79 -4.36 6.66 -13.36
C LYS A 79 -4.96 5.60 -12.44
N THR A 80 -4.86 5.73 -11.13
CA THR A 80 -5.24 4.66 -10.21
C THR A 80 -6.14 5.14 -9.07
N GLU A 81 -7.04 4.26 -8.61
CA GLU A 81 -7.82 4.51 -7.41
C GLU A 81 -6.97 4.42 -6.15
N LEU A 82 -6.04 3.44 -6.08
CA LEU A 82 -5.22 3.17 -4.91
C LEU A 82 -3.74 2.99 -5.28
N VAL A 83 -2.85 3.64 -4.54
CA VAL A 83 -1.42 3.34 -4.55
C VAL A 83 -1.04 2.53 -3.31
N ILE A 84 -0.45 1.35 -3.52
CA ILE A 84 0.21 0.57 -2.46
C ILE A 84 1.70 0.86 -2.53
N SER A 85 2.24 1.58 -1.54
CA SER A 85 3.65 1.96 -1.52
C SER A 85 4.50 0.99 -0.71
N THR A 86 5.53 0.44 -1.34
CA THR A 86 6.58 -0.36 -0.70
C THR A 86 7.95 0.34 -0.75
N VAL A 87 7.95 1.66 -0.96
CA VAL A 87 9.16 2.49 -1.08
C VAL A 87 9.52 3.07 0.27
N GLY A 88 10.42 2.44 0.98
CA GLY A 88 10.98 2.91 2.24
C GLY A 88 12.48 3.21 2.13
N PRO A 89 13.11 3.86 3.14
CA PRO A 89 12.52 4.51 4.32
C PRO A 89 11.54 5.63 3.99
N TYR A 90 10.38 5.62 4.64
CA TYR A 90 9.28 6.55 4.30
C TYR A 90 9.60 7.98 4.69
N ALA A 91 10.36 8.18 5.78
CA ALA A 91 10.83 9.51 6.19
C ALA A 91 11.69 10.20 5.11
N LEU A 92 12.30 9.45 4.20
CA LEU A 92 13.14 9.98 3.12
C LEU A 92 12.40 10.07 1.78
N TYR A 93 11.51 9.12 1.50
CA TYR A 93 10.96 8.94 0.15
C TYR A 93 9.43 8.98 0.09
N GLY A 94 8.72 9.00 1.23
CA GLY A 94 7.26 8.83 1.25
C GLY A 94 6.46 10.11 1.12
N GLU A 95 7.01 11.27 1.55
CA GLU A 95 6.22 12.51 1.70
C GLU A 95 5.62 13.01 0.40
N LEU A 96 6.40 13.05 -0.67
CA LEU A 96 5.94 13.58 -1.96
C LEU A 96 4.77 12.77 -2.53
N LEU A 97 4.82 11.43 -2.40
CA LEU A 97 3.73 10.57 -2.83
C LEU A 97 2.47 10.77 -1.99
N VAL A 98 2.60 10.84 -0.65
CA VAL A 98 1.44 11.10 0.24
C VAL A 98 0.80 12.44 -0.10
N LYS A 99 1.61 13.51 -0.27
CA LYS A 99 1.15 14.82 -0.73
C LYS A 99 0.35 14.70 -2.03
N THR A 100 0.90 14.03 -3.03
CA THR A 100 0.28 13.86 -4.35
C THR A 100 -1.05 13.12 -4.26
N CYS A 101 -1.09 12.01 -3.52
CA CYS A 101 -2.32 11.25 -3.28
C CYS A 101 -3.40 12.11 -2.60
N CYS A 102 -3.03 12.86 -1.54
CA CYS A 102 -3.94 13.75 -0.85
C CYS A 102 -4.51 14.85 -1.76
N GLN A 103 -3.72 15.38 -2.67
CA GLN A 103 -4.14 16.45 -3.58
C GLN A 103 -5.06 15.97 -4.70
N LEU A 104 -4.81 14.75 -5.21
CA LEU A 104 -5.54 14.19 -6.36
C LEU A 104 -6.75 13.33 -6.00
N GLY A 105 -6.99 13.07 -4.71
CA GLY A 105 -8.07 12.17 -4.29
C GLY A 105 -7.76 10.71 -4.57
N THR A 106 -6.50 10.35 -4.68
CA THR A 106 -6.04 8.96 -4.86
C THR A 106 -5.82 8.32 -3.49
N ASP A 107 -6.37 7.16 -3.27
CA ASP A 107 -6.17 6.40 -2.05
C ASP A 107 -4.71 5.93 -1.92
N TYR A 108 -4.26 5.77 -0.69
CA TYR A 108 -2.87 5.37 -0.39
C TYR A 108 -2.83 4.38 0.77
N CYS A 109 -2.00 3.35 0.64
CA CYS A 109 -1.57 2.56 1.78
C CYS A 109 -0.09 2.19 1.70
N ASP A 110 0.50 1.91 2.86
CA ASP A 110 1.89 1.53 3.01
C ASP A 110 2.11 0.51 4.13
N LEU A 111 3.37 0.11 4.33
CA LEU A 111 3.78 -0.78 5.40
C LEU A 111 4.78 -0.10 6.37
N THR A 112 4.68 1.22 6.52
CA THR A 112 5.60 1.96 7.38
C THR A 112 5.48 1.57 8.86
N GLY A 113 6.61 1.58 9.57
CA GLY A 113 6.71 1.53 11.02
C GLY A 113 7.30 2.81 11.62
N GLU A 114 7.12 3.97 10.97
CA GLU A 114 7.76 5.25 11.32
C GLU A 114 6.73 6.25 11.91
N PRO A 115 6.32 6.13 13.20
CA PRO A 115 5.21 6.90 13.77
C PRO A 115 5.44 8.42 13.75
N GLN A 116 6.69 8.87 13.88
CA GLN A 116 7.01 10.29 13.81
C GLN A 116 6.78 10.87 12.41
N TRP A 117 7.10 10.08 11.37
CA TRP A 117 6.83 10.46 9.99
C TRP A 117 5.31 10.49 9.73
N ILE A 118 4.58 9.46 10.15
CA ILE A 118 3.11 9.40 10.02
C ILE A 118 2.47 10.64 10.64
N ARG A 119 2.86 11.02 11.87
CA ARG A 119 2.32 12.20 12.55
C ARG A 119 2.58 13.48 11.75
N ARG A 120 3.77 13.61 11.12
CA ARG A 120 4.06 14.76 10.25
C ARG A 120 3.17 14.77 9.01
N MET A 121 2.93 13.61 8.38
CA MET A 121 2.05 13.52 7.21
C MET A 121 0.61 13.89 7.54
N ILE A 122 0.07 13.37 8.65
CA ILE A 122 -1.25 13.76 9.14
C ILE A 122 -1.33 15.26 9.32
N ASN A 123 -0.41 15.86 10.09
CA ASN A 123 -0.43 17.29 10.39
C ASN A 123 -0.36 18.18 9.13
N ARG A 124 0.35 17.71 8.07
CA ARG A 124 0.53 18.51 6.84
C ARG A 124 -0.59 18.32 5.84
N TYR A 125 -1.11 17.10 5.69
CA TYR A 125 -1.93 16.75 4.52
C TYR A 125 -3.34 16.25 4.84
N GLU A 126 -3.74 16.11 6.12
CA GLU A 126 -5.10 15.67 6.49
C GLU A 126 -6.17 16.61 5.90
N GLY A 127 -5.92 17.92 5.87
CA GLY A 127 -6.84 18.88 5.27
C GLY A 127 -7.01 18.69 3.76
N ASP A 128 -5.93 18.37 3.05
CA ASP A 128 -5.97 18.10 1.62
C ASP A 128 -6.71 16.79 1.34
N ALA A 129 -6.40 15.73 2.09
CA ALA A 129 -7.07 14.44 1.97
C ALA A 129 -8.58 14.54 2.22
N LYS A 130 -9.00 15.29 3.25
CA LYS A 130 -10.42 15.53 3.53
C LYS A 130 -11.14 16.28 2.40
N ARG A 131 -10.46 17.23 1.76
CA ARG A 131 -11.04 18.00 0.66
C ARG A 131 -11.17 17.18 -0.62
N SER A 132 -10.17 16.36 -0.93
CA SER A 132 -10.14 15.53 -2.14
C SER A 132 -10.92 14.24 -1.99
N GLY A 133 -11.15 13.76 -0.75
CA GLY A 133 -11.74 12.47 -0.45
C GLY A 133 -10.74 11.31 -0.40
N ALA A 134 -9.43 11.58 -0.51
CA ALA A 134 -8.39 10.55 -0.44
C ALA A 134 -8.35 9.86 0.94
N ARG A 135 -8.26 8.53 0.94
CA ARG A 135 -8.07 7.72 2.14
C ARG A 135 -6.59 7.36 2.26
N ILE A 136 -5.93 7.85 3.31
CA ILE A 136 -4.51 7.61 3.56
C ILE A 136 -4.37 6.66 4.74
N VAL A 137 -3.95 5.42 4.51
CA VAL A 137 -3.86 4.36 5.51
C VAL A 137 -2.42 3.88 5.64
N ASN A 138 -1.77 4.26 6.71
CA ASN A 138 -0.41 3.81 7.02
C ASN A 138 -0.42 2.47 7.79
N CYS A 139 0.73 1.83 7.91
CA CYS A 139 0.93 0.63 8.74
C CYS A 139 0.11 -0.59 8.30
N CYS A 140 -0.06 -0.82 6.99
CA CYS A 140 -0.78 -1.97 6.44
C CYS A 140 0.10 -3.24 6.30
N GLY A 141 1.26 -3.28 6.93
CA GLY A 141 2.20 -4.40 6.88
C GLY A 141 2.08 -5.36 8.06
N PHE A 142 2.93 -6.41 8.04
CA PHE A 142 2.98 -7.46 9.05
C PHE A 142 3.25 -6.92 10.47
N ASP A 143 4.03 -5.86 10.61
CA ASP A 143 4.38 -5.29 11.92
C ASP A 143 3.16 -4.75 12.68
N SER A 144 2.09 -4.41 11.98
CA SER A 144 0.91 -3.75 12.53
C SER A 144 -0.38 -4.56 12.37
N ILE A 145 -0.71 -5.00 11.16
CA ILE A 145 -2.01 -5.63 10.85
C ILE A 145 -2.33 -6.86 11.71
N PRO A 146 -1.43 -7.85 11.90
CA PRO A 146 -1.73 -9.01 12.73
C PRO A 146 -1.98 -8.65 14.20
N SER A 147 -1.29 -7.62 14.71
CA SER A 147 -1.47 -7.14 16.09
C SER A 147 -2.81 -6.42 16.23
N ASP A 148 -3.12 -5.48 15.35
CA ASP A 148 -4.32 -4.65 15.40
C ASP A 148 -5.59 -5.48 15.16
N LEU A 149 -5.67 -6.15 14.03
CA LEU A 149 -6.83 -6.98 13.69
C LEU A 149 -6.96 -8.22 14.60
N GLY A 150 -5.84 -8.75 15.10
CA GLY A 150 -5.85 -9.84 16.07
C GLY A 150 -6.48 -9.42 17.39
N VAL A 151 -6.20 -8.23 17.90
CA VAL A 151 -6.87 -7.68 19.09
C VAL A 151 -8.35 -7.48 18.81
N LYS A 152 -8.69 -6.85 17.70
CA LYS A 152 -10.10 -6.66 17.32
C LYS A 152 -10.85 -7.99 17.24
N PHE A 153 -10.30 -8.99 16.57
CA PHE A 153 -10.90 -10.32 16.44
C PHE A 153 -11.15 -10.97 17.80
N LEU A 154 -10.17 -10.93 18.71
CA LEU A 154 -10.30 -11.49 20.05
C LEU A 154 -11.35 -10.74 20.89
N GLN A 155 -11.37 -9.42 20.83
CA GLN A 155 -12.32 -8.60 21.55
C GLN A 155 -13.76 -8.81 21.06
N ASP A 156 -13.97 -8.85 19.75
CA ASP A 156 -15.28 -9.16 19.17
C ASP A 156 -15.76 -10.57 19.55
N HIS A 157 -14.84 -11.54 19.61
CA HIS A 157 -15.15 -12.90 20.03
C HIS A 157 -15.54 -12.95 21.53
N ALA A 158 -14.76 -12.30 22.40
CA ALA A 158 -15.03 -12.23 23.83
C ALA A 158 -16.38 -11.57 24.12
N LEU A 159 -16.68 -10.46 23.45
CA LEU A 159 -17.96 -9.78 23.61
C LEU A 159 -19.13 -10.68 23.22
N ARG A 160 -19.02 -11.40 22.10
CA ARG A 160 -20.08 -12.35 21.66
C ARG A 160 -20.26 -13.53 22.60
N GLN A 161 -19.17 -14.06 23.14
CA GLN A 161 -19.20 -15.30 23.93
C GLN A 161 -19.44 -15.06 25.43
N PHE A 162 -18.92 -13.95 25.98
CA PHE A 162 -18.91 -13.68 27.41
C PHE A 162 -19.66 -12.39 27.79
N GLY A 163 -20.15 -11.61 26.83
CA GLY A 163 -20.84 -10.34 27.07
C GLY A 163 -19.90 -9.18 27.50
N SER A 164 -18.60 -9.39 27.51
CA SER A 164 -17.61 -8.37 27.91
C SER A 164 -16.33 -8.46 27.10
N TYR A 165 -15.59 -7.37 27.05
CA TYR A 165 -14.25 -7.34 26.46
C TYR A 165 -13.21 -7.95 27.40
N CYS A 166 -12.11 -8.44 26.85
CA CYS A 166 -10.93 -8.88 27.64
C CYS A 166 -10.19 -7.66 28.19
N ASP A 167 -9.78 -7.73 29.46
CA ASP A 167 -8.95 -6.69 30.10
C ASP A 167 -7.52 -6.68 29.56
N ALA A 168 -7.05 -7.79 29.01
CA ALA A 168 -5.71 -7.91 28.46
C ALA A 168 -5.64 -8.89 27.28
N VAL A 169 -4.83 -8.55 26.27
CA VAL A 169 -4.52 -9.40 25.13
C VAL A 169 -3.00 -9.60 25.05
N LYS A 170 -2.58 -10.85 24.82
CA LYS A 170 -1.14 -11.21 24.70
C LYS A 170 -0.91 -11.84 23.33
N LEU A 171 -0.14 -11.14 22.48
CA LEU A 171 0.39 -11.69 21.23
C LEU A 171 1.70 -12.43 21.51
N ARG A 172 1.84 -13.64 20.97
CA ARG A 172 3.09 -14.41 21.03
C ARG A 172 3.49 -14.82 19.63
N VAL A 173 4.66 -14.36 19.18
CA VAL A 173 5.26 -14.76 17.91
C VAL A 173 6.08 -16.02 18.17
N LYS A 174 5.73 -17.15 17.55
CA LYS A 174 6.42 -18.44 17.74
C LYS A 174 7.76 -18.48 17.02
N THR A 175 7.82 -17.93 15.80
CA THR A 175 9.02 -17.96 14.96
C THR A 175 9.00 -16.76 14.00
N LEU A 176 10.14 -16.05 13.91
CA LEU A 176 10.46 -15.13 12.82
C LEU A 176 11.63 -15.75 12.05
N ARG A 177 11.50 -15.97 10.75
CA ARG A 177 12.55 -16.52 9.87
C ARG A 177 12.80 -15.55 8.72
#